data_2e2d741499cee5c6cfb2d0e8478a94c5
#
_entry.id   2e2d741499cee5c6cfb2d0e8478a94c5
#
_cell.length_a   1.000
_cell.length_b   1.000
_cell.length_c   1.000
_cell.angle_alpha   90.00
_cell.angle_beta   90.00
_cell.angle_gamma   90.00
#
_symmetry.space_group_name_H-M   'P 1'
#
loop_
_entity.id
_entity.type
_entity.pdbx_description
1 polymer ?
#
loop_
_entity_poly.entity_id
_entity_poly.type
_entity_poly.pdbx_seq_one_letter_code
_entity_poly.pdbx_strand_id
1 'polypeptide(L)'
;MPTEHHPAVNWREVAQSIANGEAILVLGPGAIPLYRAKPSDNPEDCEEPPIQSYSQLTRRRILQAEKEVRIAYFYERENLFLFHDSESKRNALKIMRDCARDKRWLPDQELMRQIAAMPFCLVMDINPDTCLRDTFIQYGLSPQFDYFTAKDKPEQVELKPLSAERPLLYNMCGCVEKLDSQILDYNDLFDLLRNMLSDLGVPQTLRAKLQEADRFVLLGLQLERWYFQLFLHYLNKLDTTPFDNPTKNFSILNDIQGDTREFVLRQFNLECIAPSRSAFDELYTACAELGILRKLADPLSAGATEVRIRVEQNDFDTAFTLLEKHAASLDTSELSHLKSRYTHWRQQSEQGLALTNELEVELNRIRYALLTYAAQIPQ
;
A
#
# COMPACT_ATOMS: atom_id res chain seq x y z
N MET A 1 37.48 -1.16 -17.47
CA MET A 1 36.23 -1.01 -18.24
C MET A 1 35.84 0.46 -18.18
N PRO A 2 35.44 1.12 -19.27
CA PRO A 2 35.03 2.51 -19.18
C PRO A 2 33.81 2.59 -18.25
N THR A 3 33.85 3.50 -17.30
CA THR A 3 32.70 3.92 -16.51
C THR A 3 31.69 4.50 -17.48
N GLU A 4 30.64 3.74 -17.80
CA GLU A 4 29.51 4.28 -18.54
C GLU A 4 28.92 5.43 -17.71
N HIS A 5 29.13 6.64 -18.16
CA HIS A 5 28.42 7.80 -17.66
C HIS A 5 26.93 7.60 -18.03
N HIS A 6 26.14 7.13 -17.08
CA HIS A 6 24.70 7.29 -17.23
C HIS A 6 24.38 8.78 -17.32
N PRO A 7 23.55 9.22 -18.28
CA PRO A 7 23.12 10.61 -18.30
C PRO A 7 22.49 10.95 -16.96
N ALA A 8 22.79 12.13 -16.44
CA ALA A 8 22.20 12.62 -15.21
C ALA A 8 20.68 12.56 -15.36
N VAL A 9 20.01 11.95 -14.39
CA VAL A 9 18.55 11.79 -14.42
C VAL A 9 17.88 13.16 -14.42
N ASN A 10 16.98 13.39 -15.35
CA ASN A 10 16.17 14.60 -15.35
C ASN A 10 14.96 14.43 -14.41
N TRP A 11 15.19 14.55 -13.10
CA TRP A 11 14.13 14.45 -12.09
C TRP A 11 12.97 15.41 -12.33
N ARG A 12 13.22 16.54 -12.99
CA ARG A 12 12.17 17.50 -13.33
C ARG A 12 11.18 16.94 -14.34
N GLU A 13 11.62 16.18 -15.34
CA GLU A 13 10.72 15.48 -16.26
C GLU A 13 9.92 14.40 -15.57
N VAL A 14 10.55 13.62 -14.68
CA VAL A 14 9.84 12.62 -13.87
C VAL A 14 8.77 13.29 -13.00
N ALA A 15 9.11 14.40 -12.34
CA ALA A 15 8.16 15.17 -11.54
C ALA A 15 7.01 15.76 -12.38
N GLN A 16 7.29 16.19 -13.62
CA GLN A 16 6.25 16.68 -14.53
C GLN A 16 5.27 15.57 -14.93
N SER A 17 5.75 14.36 -15.23
CA SER A 17 4.86 13.20 -15.49
C SER A 17 4.00 12.83 -14.26
N ILE A 18 4.54 13.01 -13.04
CA ILE A 18 3.75 12.85 -11.80
C ILE A 18 2.64 13.91 -11.75
N ALA A 19 2.98 15.20 -12.04
CA ALA A 19 2.01 16.29 -12.05
C ALA A 19 0.88 16.08 -13.06
N ASN A 20 1.20 15.53 -14.22
CA ASN A 20 0.24 15.21 -15.27
C ASN A 20 -0.61 13.96 -14.94
N GLY A 21 -0.27 13.22 -13.89
CA GLY A 21 -0.92 11.96 -13.55
C GLY A 21 -0.52 10.79 -14.46
N GLU A 22 0.58 10.91 -15.22
CA GLU A 22 1.09 9.92 -16.18
C GLU A 22 2.10 8.95 -15.55
N ALA A 23 2.55 9.24 -14.32
CA ALA A 23 3.50 8.41 -13.60
C ALA A 23 2.82 7.55 -12.51
N ILE A 24 3.27 6.31 -12.38
CA ILE A 24 2.85 5.35 -11.35
C ILE A 24 4.03 5.01 -10.46
N LEU A 25 3.81 5.01 -9.14
CA LEU A 25 4.78 4.53 -8.16
C LEU A 25 4.53 3.05 -7.88
N VAL A 26 5.59 2.23 -7.95
CA VAL A 26 5.55 0.81 -7.58
C VAL A 26 6.53 0.59 -6.43
N LEU A 27 6.02 0.16 -5.29
CA LEU A 27 6.77 -0.14 -4.08
C LEU A 27 7.03 -1.64 -3.99
N GLY A 28 8.29 -2.02 -4.00
CA GLY A 28 8.73 -3.41 -3.83
C GLY A 28 8.79 -3.82 -2.35
N PRO A 29 9.08 -5.11 -2.07
CA PRO A 29 9.11 -5.65 -0.70
C PRO A 29 10.19 -4.99 0.19
N GLY A 30 11.19 -4.37 -0.40
CA GLY A 30 12.27 -3.66 0.30
C GLY A 30 12.15 -2.14 0.29
N ALA A 31 11.05 -1.59 -0.23
CA ALA A 31 10.89 -0.16 -0.42
C ALA A 31 10.87 0.62 0.90
N ILE A 32 10.15 0.10 1.89
CA ILE A 32 9.89 0.78 3.15
C ILE A 32 10.64 0.06 4.29
N PRO A 33 11.74 0.67 4.81
CA PRO A 33 12.44 0.14 5.98
C PRO A 33 11.57 0.20 7.24
N LEU A 34 11.72 -0.81 8.11
CA LEU A 34 11.11 -0.84 9.43
C LEU A 34 12.17 -0.58 10.49
N TYR A 35 11.86 0.32 11.40
CA TYR A 35 12.69 0.65 12.56
C TYR A 35 12.00 0.18 13.83
N ARG A 36 12.78 -0.34 14.75
CA ARG A 36 12.27 -0.68 16.08
C ARG A 36 11.92 0.62 16.82
N ALA A 37 10.69 0.73 17.31
CA ALA A 37 10.29 1.79 18.22
C ALA A 37 11.24 1.78 19.43
N LYS A 38 11.74 2.96 19.88
CA LYS A 38 12.65 3.04 21.04
C LYS A 38 11.99 2.32 22.22
N PRO A 39 12.71 1.41 22.89
CA PRO A 39 12.15 0.73 24.05
C PRO A 39 11.85 1.75 25.16
N SER A 40 10.77 1.56 25.88
CA SER A 40 10.63 2.11 27.20
C SER A 40 11.71 1.46 28.08
N ASP A 41 12.77 2.19 28.43
CA ASP A 41 13.73 1.99 29.51
C ASP A 41 14.30 0.57 29.82
N ASN A 42 14.12 -0.43 28.97
CA ASN A 42 14.63 -1.77 29.23
C ASN A 42 15.82 -2.11 28.32
N PRO A 43 17.07 -2.19 28.87
CA PRO A 43 18.27 -2.44 28.06
C PRO A 43 18.35 -3.81 27.41
N GLU A 44 17.54 -4.79 27.86
CA GLU A 44 17.56 -6.16 27.35
C GLU A 44 16.89 -6.32 25.98
N ASP A 45 16.18 -5.31 25.50
CA ASP A 45 15.51 -5.32 24.19
C ASP A 45 16.43 -4.97 23.01
N CYS A 46 17.72 -4.73 23.23
CA CYS A 46 18.65 -4.17 22.22
C CYS A 46 19.33 -5.17 21.29
N GLU A 47 19.06 -6.47 21.36
CA GLU A 47 19.83 -7.50 20.63
C GLU A 47 19.22 -7.99 19.30
N GLU A 48 18.06 -7.53 18.88
CA GLU A 48 17.55 -7.92 17.56
C GLU A 48 18.21 -7.11 16.43
N PRO A 49 18.80 -7.76 15.40
CA PRO A 49 19.38 -7.04 14.28
C PRO A 49 18.29 -6.20 13.58
N PRO A 50 18.64 -5.03 13.02
CA PRO A 50 17.69 -4.16 12.34
C PRO A 50 16.97 -4.93 11.25
N ILE A 51 15.64 -4.93 11.26
CA ILE A 51 14.81 -5.50 10.22
C ILE A 51 14.58 -4.42 9.18
N GLN A 52 14.91 -4.75 7.92
CA GLN A 52 14.90 -3.76 6.84
C GLN A 52 13.54 -3.62 6.14
N SER A 53 12.63 -4.60 6.29
CA SER A 53 11.32 -4.51 5.64
C SER A 53 10.28 -5.42 6.30
N TYR A 54 8.99 -5.16 6.01
CA TYR A 54 7.88 -6.01 6.42
C TYR A 54 8.05 -7.47 5.93
N SER A 55 8.50 -7.65 4.70
CA SER A 55 8.75 -8.98 4.13
C SER A 55 9.82 -9.75 4.90
N GLN A 56 10.87 -9.09 5.38
CA GLN A 56 11.92 -9.72 6.20
C GLN A 56 11.42 -10.02 7.62
N LEU A 57 10.64 -9.12 8.22
CA LEU A 57 10.03 -9.34 9.52
C LEU A 57 9.13 -10.58 9.51
N THR A 58 8.22 -10.66 8.55
CA THR A 58 7.27 -11.76 8.44
C THR A 58 7.97 -13.09 8.17
N ARG A 59 8.95 -13.11 7.25
CA ARG A 59 9.77 -14.30 6.97
C ARG A 59 10.43 -14.82 8.24
N ARG A 60 11.10 -13.94 8.98
CA ARG A 60 11.80 -14.30 10.22
C ARG A 60 10.83 -14.90 11.25
N ARG A 61 9.68 -14.27 11.46
CA ARG A 61 8.67 -14.74 12.42
C ARG A 61 8.06 -16.09 12.02
N ILE A 62 7.78 -16.29 10.73
CA ILE A 62 7.26 -17.56 10.22
C ILE A 62 8.30 -18.68 10.42
N LEU A 63 9.58 -18.45 10.08
CA LEU A 63 10.64 -19.42 10.28
C LEU A 63 10.93 -19.76 11.76
N GLN A 64 10.68 -18.81 12.67
CA GLN A 64 10.83 -19.03 14.12
C GLN A 64 9.64 -19.78 14.76
N ALA A 65 8.49 -19.85 14.08
CA ALA A 65 7.27 -20.47 14.61
C ALA A 65 7.18 -21.98 14.34
N GLU A 66 8.27 -22.74 14.50
CA GLU A 66 8.38 -24.18 14.15
C GLU A 66 7.32 -25.06 14.81
N LYS A 67 6.81 -24.69 15.97
CA LYS A 67 5.78 -25.46 16.68
C LYS A 67 4.39 -25.28 16.09
N GLU A 68 4.12 -24.15 15.46
CA GLU A 68 2.81 -23.74 14.96
C GLU A 68 2.73 -23.82 13.45
N VAL A 69 3.89 -23.73 12.76
CA VAL A 69 4.03 -23.70 11.30
C VAL A 69 5.01 -24.76 10.84
N ARG A 70 4.47 -25.84 10.27
CA ARG A 70 5.32 -26.92 9.70
C ARG A 70 5.65 -26.59 8.26
N ILE A 71 6.89 -26.16 8.02
CA ILE A 71 7.43 -25.80 6.72
C ILE A 71 8.14 -27.02 6.13
N ALA A 72 7.71 -27.46 4.95
CA ALA A 72 8.36 -28.53 4.21
C ALA A 72 9.61 -28.02 3.49
N TYR A 73 9.53 -26.81 2.92
CA TYR A 73 10.65 -26.14 2.27
C TYR A 73 10.46 -24.63 2.23
N PHE A 74 11.56 -23.88 2.26
CA PHE A 74 11.58 -22.44 2.09
C PHE A 74 12.41 -22.08 0.85
N TYR A 75 11.76 -21.47 -0.14
CA TYR A 75 12.39 -20.98 -1.36
C TYR A 75 12.95 -19.56 -1.09
N GLU A 76 14.20 -19.52 -0.64
CA GLU A 76 14.82 -18.30 -0.12
C GLU A 76 14.86 -17.17 -1.17
N ARG A 77 15.22 -17.52 -2.41
CA ARG A 77 15.33 -16.56 -3.51
C ARG A 77 13.98 -15.88 -3.83
N GLU A 78 12.93 -16.65 -3.86
CA GLU A 78 11.57 -16.18 -4.15
C GLU A 78 10.84 -15.66 -2.91
N ASN A 79 11.33 -15.98 -1.71
CA ASN A 79 10.69 -15.73 -0.43
C ASN A 79 9.30 -16.37 -0.33
N LEU A 80 9.19 -17.61 -0.81
CA LEU A 80 7.98 -18.42 -0.78
C LEU A 80 8.18 -19.67 0.06
N PHE A 81 7.09 -20.17 0.62
CA PHE A 81 7.08 -21.35 1.48
C PHE A 81 6.40 -22.53 0.81
N LEU A 82 6.82 -23.73 1.16
CA LEU A 82 6.07 -24.96 0.96
C LEU A 82 5.66 -25.47 2.33
N PHE A 83 4.37 -25.51 2.62
CA PHE A 83 3.84 -25.99 3.89
C PHE A 83 3.50 -27.46 3.83
N HIS A 84 3.61 -28.16 4.97
CA HIS A 84 3.18 -29.57 5.07
C HIS A 84 1.65 -29.72 4.99
N ASP A 85 0.91 -28.71 5.42
CA ASP A 85 -0.56 -28.74 5.48
C ASP A 85 -1.15 -27.31 5.45
N SER A 86 -2.46 -27.26 5.21
CA SER A 86 -3.23 -26.00 5.13
C SER A 86 -3.35 -25.26 6.47
N GLU A 87 -3.23 -25.99 7.59
CA GLU A 87 -3.27 -25.37 8.94
C GLU A 87 -2.01 -24.57 9.18
N SER A 88 -0.84 -25.14 8.85
CA SER A 88 0.44 -24.44 8.90
C SER A 88 0.46 -23.18 8.03
N LYS A 89 -0.07 -23.24 6.79
CA LYS A 89 -0.24 -22.07 5.95
C LYS A 89 -1.14 -21.01 6.61
N ARG A 90 -2.26 -21.41 7.18
CA ARG A 90 -3.20 -20.50 7.87
C ARG A 90 -2.55 -19.83 9.09
N ASN A 91 -1.74 -20.56 9.85
CA ASN A 91 -0.99 -19.99 10.97
C ASN A 91 0.07 -19.01 10.52
N ALA A 92 0.79 -19.28 9.42
CA ALA A 92 1.73 -18.33 8.81
C ALA A 92 1.02 -17.02 8.37
N LEU A 93 -0.17 -17.11 7.78
CA LEU A 93 -0.99 -15.94 7.42
C LEU A 93 -1.39 -15.10 8.65
N LYS A 94 -1.72 -15.76 9.78
CA LYS A 94 -1.99 -15.05 11.04
C LYS A 94 -0.74 -14.33 11.55
N ILE A 95 0.43 -14.97 11.50
CA ILE A 95 1.71 -14.35 11.87
C ILE A 95 1.97 -13.11 11.02
N MET A 96 1.74 -13.15 9.71
CA MET A 96 1.87 -11.98 8.84
C MET A 96 0.98 -10.82 9.31
N ARG A 97 -0.30 -11.10 9.57
CA ARG A 97 -1.23 -10.09 10.09
C ARG A 97 -0.77 -9.52 11.43
N ASP A 98 -0.28 -10.37 12.32
CA ASP A 98 0.17 -9.93 13.66
C ASP A 98 1.46 -9.09 13.55
N CYS A 99 2.36 -9.39 12.59
CA CYS A 99 3.50 -8.53 12.26
C CYS A 99 3.07 -7.13 11.79
N ALA A 100 2.04 -7.03 10.95
CA ALA A 100 1.52 -5.74 10.48
C ALA A 100 0.90 -4.89 11.60
N ARG A 101 0.45 -5.53 12.68
CA ARG A 101 -0.15 -4.87 13.87
C ARG A 101 0.84 -4.62 15.00
N ASP A 102 2.06 -5.12 14.87
CA ASP A 102 3.09 -5.00 15.91
C ASP A 102 3.68 -3.59 15.95
N LYS A 103 3.14 -2.76 16.84
CA LYS A 103 3.54 -1.35 17.04
C LYS A 103 5.00 -1.16 17.46
N ARG A 104 5.74 -2.24 17.75
CA ARG A 104 7.18 -2.18 18.01
C ARG A 104 8.01 -1.92 16.74
N TRP A 105 7.42 -2.15 15.57
CA TRP A 105 8.04 -1.92 14.28
C TRP A 105 7.31 -0.78 13.56
N LEU A 106 8.05 0.27 13.27
CA LEU A 106 7.52 1.47 12.64
C LEU A 106 8.15 1.62 11.25
N PRO A 107 7.37 1.90 10.21
CA PRO A 107 7.92 2.23 8.90
C PRO A 107 8.70 3.55 8.96
N ASP A 108 9.62 3.75 8.02
CA ASP A 108 10.32 5.04 7.85
C ASP A 108 9.29 6.15 7.64
N GLN A 109 9.07 6.94 8.70
CA GLN A 109 8.03 7.98 8.74
C GLN A 109 8.28 9.08 7.71
N GLU A 110 9.54 9.44 7.48
CA GLU A 110 9.87 10.49 6.51
C GLU A 110 9.65 10.01 5.08
N LEU A 111 10.05 8.78 4.75
CA LEU A 111 9.77 8.18 3.45
C LEU A 111 8.25 8.07 3.20
N MET A 112 7.51 7.61 4.20
CA MET A 112 6.06 7.50 4.12
C MET A 112 5.39 8.86 3.91
N ARG A 113 5.87 9.90 4.61
CA ARG A 113 5.41 11.28 4.45
C ARG A 113 5.71 11.81 3.03
N GLN A 114 6.91 11.55 2.51
CA GLN A 114 7.30 11.94 1.16
C GLN A 114 6.41 11.26 0.11
N ILE A 115 6.14 9.95 0.24
CA ILE A 115 5.22 9.21 -0.64
C ILE A 115 3.82 9.84 -0.60
N ALA A 116 3.30 10.13 0.60
CA ALA A 116 1.99 10.76 0.74
C ALA A 116 1.94 12.17 0.14
N ALA A 117 3.03 12.94 0.22
CA ALA A 117 3.10 14.30 -0.32
C ALA A 117 3.20 14.33 -1.84
N MET A 118 3.86 13.36 -2.48
CA MET A 118 3.96 13.34 -3.94
C MET A 118 2.62 12.98 -4.60
N PRO A 119 2.17 13.73 -5.65
CA PRO A 119 0.81 13.62 -6.19
C PRO A 119 0.62 12.44 -7.17
N PHE A 120 1.16 11.25 -6.87
CA PHE A 120 0.86 10.05 -7.65
C PHE A 120 -0.64 9.73 -7.59
N CYS A 121 -1.27 9.51 -8.74
CA CYS A 121 -2.67 9.07 -8.83
C CYS A 121 -2.85 7.59 -8.51
N LEU A 122 -1.79 6.79 -8.69
CA LEU A 122 -1.74 5.36 -8.40
C LEU A 122 -0.41 5.01 -7.73
N VAL A 123 -0.51 4.34 -6.59
CA VAL A 123 0.62 3.68 -5.92
C VAL A 123 0.31 2.20 -5.80
N MET A 124 1.16 1.36 -6.38
CA MET A 124 1.07 -0.09 -6.30
C MET A 124 2.08 -0.58 -5.24
N ASP A 125 1.61 -1.30 -4.24
CA ASP A 125 2.47 -1.86 -3.19
C ASP A 125 2.50 -3.40 -3.28
N ILE A 126 3.70 -3.95 -3.24
CA ILE A 126 3.90 -5.41 -3.19
C ILE A 126 3.66 -5.94 -1.77
N ASN A 127 3.90 -5.14 -0.73
CA ASN A 127 3.60 -5.55 0.63
C ASN A 127 2.08 -5.61 0.86
N PRO A 128 1.59 -6.65 1.53
CA PRO A 128 0.16 -6.81 1.81
C PRO A 128 -0.30 -6.04 3.06
N ASP A 129 0.58 -5.28 3.73
CA ASP A 129 0.23 -4.48 4.91
C ASP A 129 -0.60 -3.23 4.54
N THR A 130 -1.06 -2.51 5.54
CA THR A 130 -1.89 -1.31 5.37
C THR A 130 -1.17 -0.02 5.76
N CYS A 131 0.13 -0.10 6.03
CA CYS A 131 0.91 1.04 6.54
C CYS A 131 0.80 2.27 5.62
N LEU A 132 0.83 2.06 4.31
CA LEU A 132 0.73 3.16 3.35
C LEU A 132 -0.66 3.83 3.40
N ARG A 133 -1.74 3.05 3.41
CA ARG A 133 -3.12 3.56 3.57
C ARG A 133 -3.25 4.35 4.85
N ASP A 134 -2.79 3.78 5.95
CA ASP A 134 -2.93 4.36 7.28
C ASP A 134 -2.14 5.68 7.39
N THR A 135 -0.95 5.75 6.74
CA THR A 135 -0.17 6.98 6.62
C THR A 135 -0.91 8.07 5.85
N PHE A 136 -1.49 7.76 4.69
CA PHE A 136 -2.27 8.75 3.93
C PHE A 136 -3.41 9.30 4.77
N ILE A 137 -4.14 8.43 5.48
CA ILE A 137 -5.22 8.82 6.38
C ILE A 137 -4.69 9.67 7.54
N GLN A 138 -3.55 9.31 8.12
CA GLN A 138 -2.89 10.06 9.20
C GLN A 138 -2.60 11.52 8.79
N TYR A 139 -2.19 11.74 7.55
CA TYR A 139 -1.95 13.09 7.01
C TYR A 139 -3.17 13.77 6.40
N GLY A 140 -4.37 13.30 6.72
CA GLY A 140 -5.63 13.94 6.31
C GLY A 140 -6.08 13.65 4.88
N LEU A 141 -5.40 12.76 4.17
CA LEU A 141 -5.78 12.35 2.82
C LEU A 141 -6.87 11.26 2.88
N SER A 142 -7.64 11.13 1.79
CA SER A 142 -8.68 10.09 1.65
C SER A 142 -8.41 9.25 0.39
N PRO A 143 -7.41 8.35 0.43
CA PRO A 143 -7.08 7.51 -0.71
C PRO A 143 -8.18 6.47 -0.94
N GLN A 144 -8.34 6.04 -2.19
CA GLN A 144 -9.01 4.78 -2.47
C GLN A 144 -8.02 3.65 -2.13
N PHE A 145 -8.52 2.57 -1.57
CA PHE A 145 -7.69 1.41 -1.25
C PHE A 145 -8.32 0.15 -1.82
N ASP A 146 -7.51 -0.63 -2.55
CA ASP A 146 -7.91 -1.92 -3.07
C ASP A 146 -6.72 -2.88 -3.08
N TYR A 147 -6.97 -4.16 -3.28
CA TYR A 147 -5.94 -5.19 -3.24
C TYR A 147 -6.27 -6.34 -4.19
N PHE A 148 -5.25 -7.06 -4.62
CA PHE A 148 -5.42 -8.27 -5.40
C PHE A 148 -6.05 -9.39 -4.54
N THR A 149 -6.92 -10.17 -5.17
CA THR A 149 -7.38 -11.46 -4.66
C THR A 149 -7.64 -12.42 -5.81
N ALA A 150 -7.26 -13.69 -5.64
CA ALA A 150 -7.54 -14.74 -6.60
C ALA A 150 -9.00 -15.22 -6.52
N LYS A 151 -9.69 -14.92 -5.41
CA LYS A 151 -11.10 -15.24 -5.20
C LYS A 151 -11.98 -14.08 -5.57
N ASP A 152 -13.22 -14.37 -5.97
CA ASP A 152 -14.21 -13.33 -6.20
C ASP A 152 -14.37 -12.46 -4.95
N LYS A 153 -14.26 -11.15 -5.14
CA LYS A 153 -14.55 -10.20 -4.07
C LYS A 153 -16.05 -10.23 -3.82
N PRO A 154 -16.51 -10.42 -2.58
CA PRO A 154 -17.94 -10.41 -2.25
C PRO A 154 -18.61 -9.06 -2.57
N GLU A 155 -17.82 -7.98 -2.59
CA GLU A 155 -18.23 -6.64 -2.98
C GLU A 155 -17.16 -6.06 -3.91
N GLN A 156 -17.49 -5.83 -5.17
CA GLN A 156 -16.64 -5.02 -6.03
C GLN A 156 -16.78 -3.57 -5.56
N VAL A 157 -15.75 -3.04 -4.91
CA VAL A 157 -15.68 -1.61 -4.64
C VAL A 157 -15.57 -0.90 -5.99
N GLU A 158 -16.59 -0.12 -6.34
CA GLU A 158 -16.56 0.72 -7.52
C GLU A 158 -15.49 1.80 -7.34
N LEU A 159 -14.36 1.63 -8.03
CA LEU A 159 -13.27 2.60 -7.99
C LEU A 159 -13.72 3.87 -8.73
N LYS A 160 -13.67 4.99 -8.02
CA LYS A 160 -13.90 6.31 -8.61
C LYS A 160 -12.71 6.72 -9.50
N PRO A 161 -12.88 7.68 -10.42
CA PRO A 161 -11.78 8.18 -11.22
C PRO A 161 -10.58 8.56 -10.35
N LEU A 162 -9.38 8.13 -10.76
CA LEU A 162 -8.14 8.34 -10.03
C LEU A 162 -7.64 9.76 -10.26
N SER A 163 -7.20 10.42 -9.20
CA SER A 163 -6.59 11.76 -9.26
C SER A 163 -5.54 11.93 -8.16
N ALA A 164 -4.79 13.00 -8.24
CA ALA A 164 -3.83 13.35 -7.20
C ALA A 164 -4.50 13.55 -5.82
N GLU A 165 -5.73 14.08 -5.77
CA GLU A 165 -6.48 14.30 -4.51
C GLU A 165 -7.11 13.01 -3.98
N ARG A 166 -7.40 12.07 -4.88
CA ARG A 166 -7.99 10.76 -4.54
C ARG A 166 -7.21 9.65 -5.22
N PRO A 167 -5.97 9.39 -4.77
CA PRO A 167 -5.15 8.34 -5.34
C PRO A 167 -5.71 6.96 -5.02
N LEU A 168 -5.38 6.00 -5.86
CA LEU A 168 -5.55 4.59 -5.54
C LEU A 168 -4.26 4.03 -4.94
N LEU A 169 -4.37 3.43 -3.78
CA LEU A 169 -3.35 2.58 -3.18
C LEU A 169 -3.76 1.13 -3.43
N TYR A 170 -2.97 0.40 -4.21
CA TYR A 170 -3.30 -0.95 -4.62
C TYR A 170 -2.27 -1.97 -4.16
N ASN A 171 -2.66 -2.85 -3.22
CA ASN A 171 -1.78 -3.91 -2.74
C ASN A 171 -1.81 -5.11 -3.70
N MET A 172 -0.68 -5.34 -4.39
CA MET A 172 -0.57 -6.37 -5.42
C MET A 172 -0.55 -7.80 -4.89
N CYS A 173 -0.06 -8.00 -3.66
CA CYS A 173 0.05 -9.33 -3.04
C CYS A 173 -0.99 -9.56 -1.95
N GLY A 174 -2.19 -8.98 -2.11
CA GLY A 174 -3.30 -9.15 -1.17
C GLY A 174 -3.31 -8.13 -0.04
N CYS A 175 -4.07 -8.41 1.01
CA CYS A 175 -4.19 -7.56 2.18
C CYS A 175 -4.17 -8.39 3.46
N VAL A 176 -3.39 -7.96 4.46
CA VAL A 176 -3.28 -8.66 5.77
C VAL A 176 -4.60 -8.70 6.55
N GLU A 177 -5.53 -7.82 6.22
CA GLU A 177 -6.89 -7.84 6.80
C GLU A 177 -7.76 -8.95 6.20
N LYS A 178 -7.37 -9.52 5.04
CA LYS A 178 -8.03 -10.61 4.30
C LYS A 178 -7.05 -11.76 4.07
N LEU A 179 -6.96 -12.65 5.04
CA LEU A 179 -5.93 -13.70 5.11
C LEU A 179 -5.81 -14.54 3.84
N ASP A 180 -6.91 -14.81 3.16
CA ASP A 180 -6.98 -15.64 1.96
C ASP A 180 -6.63 -14.92 0.65
N SER A 181 -6.30 -13.62 0.72
CA SER A 181 -5.82 -12.85 -0.43
C SER A 181 -4.30 -12.80 -0.54
N GLN A 182 -3.56 -13.18 0.51
CA GLN A 182 -2.11 -13.03 0.60
C GLN A 182 -1.37 -14.14 -0.15
N ILE A 183 -0.15 -13.81 -0.58
CA ILE A 183 0.72 -14.70 -1.35
C ILE A 183 1.83 -15.22 -0.44
N LEU A 184 1.86 -16.53 -0.20
CA LEU A 184 2.86 -17.21 0.62
C LEU A 184 3.53 -18.40 -0.07
N ASP A 185 2.87 -19.04 -1.01
CA ASP A 185 3.40 -20.18 -1.73
C ASP A 185 3.32 -20.00 -3.25
N TYR A 186 3.85 -20.97 -3.99
CA TYR A 186 3.83 -20.93 -5.45
C TYR A 186 2.42 -21.00 -6.04
N ASN A 187 1.47 -21.66 -5.39
CA ASN A 187 0.10 -21.71 -5.90
C ASN A 187 -0.54 -20.32 -5.86
N ASP A 188 -0.35 -19.59 -4.75
CA ASP A 188 -0.81 -18.21 -4.64
C ASP A 188 -0.15 -17.31 -5.70
N LEU A 189 1.17 -17.49 -5.91
CA LEU A 189 1.91 -16.73 -6.92
C LEU A 189 1.42 -17.02 -8.34
N PHE A 190 1.18 -18.28 -8.67
CA PHE A 190 0.65 -18.66 -9.99
C PHE A 190 -0.77 -18.15 -10.20
N ASP A 191 -1.60 -18.14 -9.17
CA ASP A 191 -2.94 -17.53 -9.25
C ASP A 191 -2.85 -16.02 -9.48
N LEU A 192 -1.93 -15.31 -8.82
CA LEU A 192 -1.65 -13.89 -9.09
C LEU A 192 -1.25 -13.69 -10.55
N LEU A 193 -0.25 -14.43 -11.02
CA LEU A 193 0.27 -14.27 -12.38
C LEU A 193 -0.79 -14.62 -13.45
N ARG A 194 -1.55 -15.68 -13.25
CA ARG A 194 -2.66 -16.04 -14.14
C ARG A 194 -3.68 -14.91 -14.24
N ASN A 195 -4.07 -14.33 -13.11
CA ASN A 195 -5.08 -13.28 -13.10
C ASN A 195 -4.54 -11.95 -13.65
N MET A 196 -3.25 -11.64 -13.43
CA MET A 196 -2.61 -10.47 -14.04
C MET A 196 -2.53 -10.57 -15.57
N LEU A 197 -2.22 -11.77 -16.09
CA LEU A 197 -2.07 -12.02 -17.51
C LEU A 197 -3.43 -12.23 -18.21
N SER A 198 -4.51 -12.46 -17.46
CA SER A 198 -5.85 -12.56 -17.98
C SER A 198 -6.60 -11.23 -17.86
N ASP A 199 -7.50 -10.95 -18.80
CA ASP A 199 -8.30 -9.73 -18.78
C ASP A 199 -9.27 -9.64 -17.58
N LEU A 200 -9.42 -10.70 -16.82
CA LEU A 200 -10.41 -10.86 -15.75
C LEU A 200 -9.87 -10.50 -14.35
N GLY A 201 -8.55 -10.41 -14.17
CA GLY A 201 -7.96 -10.34 -12.81
C GLY A 201 -7.69 -8.93 -12.29
N VAL A 202 -7.69 -7.92 -13.14
CA VAL A 202 -7.35 -6.54 -12.77
C VAL A 202 -8.58 -5.65 -12.95
N PRO A 203 -8.98 -4.84 -11.94
CA PRO A 203 -10.11 -3.92 -12.09
C PRO A 203 -9.93 -3.02 -13.32
N GLN A 204 -11.01 -2.79 -14.06
CA GLN A 204 -10.97 -2.03 -15.32
C GLN A 204 -10.36 -0.63 -15.14
N THR A 205 -10.72 0.06 -14.04
CA THR A 205 -10.15 1.39 -13.71
C THR A 205 -8.64 1.34 -13.49
N LEU A 206 -8.14 0.30 -12.79
CA LEU A 206 -6.71 0.09 -12.59
C LEU A 206 -6.02 -0.21 -13.92
N ARG A 207 -6.58 -1.10 -14.75
CA ARG A 207 -6.04 -1.44 -16.06
C ARG A 207 -5.95 -0.22 -16.98
N ALA A 208 -7.03 0.58 -17.06
CA ALA A 208 -7.04 1.81 -17.85
C ALA A 208 -5.91 2.75 -17.40
N LYS A 209 -5.70 2.90 -16.07
CA LYS A 209 -4.63 3.73 -15.55
C LYS A 209 -3.24 3.20 -15.86
N LEU A 210 -3.04 1.88 -15.81
CA LEU A 210 -1.78 1.25 -16.21
C LEU A 210 -1.49 1.45 -17.72
N GLN A 211 -2.55 1.46 -18.55
CA GLN A 211 -2.45 1.73 -19.99
C GLN A 211 -2.10 3.18 -20.28
N GLU A 212 -2.77 4.13 -19.63
CA GLU A 212 -2.53 5.57 -19.80
C GLU A 212 -1.15 6.03 -19.31
N ALA A 213 -0.58 5.35 -18.31
CA ALA A 213 0.72 5.73 -17.76
C ALA A 213 1.83 5.57 -18.80
N ASP A 214 2.68 6.58 -18.93
CA ASP A 214 3.88 6.56 -19.75
C ASP A 214 5.14 6.23 -18.93
N ARG A 215 5.05 6.31 -17.59
CA ARG A 215 6.19 6.21 -16.68
C ARG A 215 5.91 5.39 -15.44
N PHE A 216 6.89 4.58 -15.05
CA PHE A 216 6.87 3.82 -13.80
C PHE A 216 8.10 4.15 -12.96
N VAL A 217 7.88 4.56 -11.72
CA VAL A 217 8.92 4.76 -10.70
C VAL A 217 8.91 3.54 -9.79
N LEU A 218 9.98 2.76 -9.81
CA LEU A 218 10.11 1.48 -9.10
C LEU A 218 11.04 1.68 -7.90
N LEU A 219 10.53 1.57 -6.68
CA LEU A 219 11.30 1.71 -5.45
C LEU A 219 11.38 0.37 -4.71
N GLY A 220 12.59 -0.14 -4.46
CA GLY A 220 12.82 -1.35 -3.66
C GLY A 220 12.31 -2.65 -4.28
N LEU A 221 12.13 -2.71 -5.61
CA LEU A 221 11.68 -3.91 -6.31
C LEU A 221 12.86 -4.86 -6.57
N GLN A 222 12.76 -6.10 -6.08
CA GLN A 222 13.83 -7.12 -6.20
C GLN A 222 13.77 -7.79 -7.57
N LEU A 223 14.34 -7.14 -8.59
CA LEU A 223 14.28 -7.61 -9.99
C LEU A 223 15.08 -8.90 -10.28
N GLU A 224 15.85 -9.39 -9.32
CA GLU A 224 16.48 -10.70 -9.36
C GLU A 224 15.47 -11.85 -9.31
N ARG A 225 14.25 -11.59 -8.85
CA ARG A 225 13.15 -12.54 -8.83
C ARG A 225 12.44 -12.53 -10.17
N TRP A 226 12.40 -13.68 -10.83
CA TRP A 226 11.86 -13.84 -12.19
C TRP A 226 10.43 -13.31 -12.37
N TYR A 227 9.58 -13.41 -11.34
CA TYR A 227 8.20 -12.93 -11.43
C TYR A 227 8.09 -11.40 -11.43
N PHE A 228 9.06 -10.67 -10.86
CA PHE A 228 9.12 -9.21 -11.02
C PHE A 228 9.62 -8.82 -12.41
N GLN A 229 10.49 -9.60 -13.03
CA GLN A 229 10.87 -9.41 -14.44
C GLN A 229 9.66 -9.63 -15.35
N LEU A 230 8.85 -10.66 -15.08
CA LEU A 230 7.60 -10.91 -15.80
C LEU A 230 6.59 -9.76 -15.58
N PHE A 231 6.49 -9.25 -14.36
CA PHE A 231 5.66 -8.08 -14.06
C PHE A 231 6.09 -6.84 -14.84
N LEU A 232 7.38 -6.52 -14.90
CA LEU A 232 7.88 -5.43 -15.73
C LEU A 232 7.55 -5.64 -17.20
N HIS A 233 7.74 -6.86 -17.70
CA HIS A 233 7.40 -7.19 -19.08
C HIS A 233 5.90 -6.99 -19.36
N TYR A 234 5.03 -7.38 -18.43
CA TYR A 234 3.60 -7.13 -18.50
C TYR A 234 3.29 -5.63 -18.58
N LEU A 235 3.83 -4.82 -17.68
CA LEU A 235 3.65 -3.36 -17.70
C LEU A 235 4.10 -2.74 -19.03
N ASN A 236 5.23 -3.19 -19.56
CA ASN A 236 5.82 -2.68 -20.81
C ASN A 236 4.98 -3.04 -22.06
N LYS A 237 4.17 -4.09 -22.00
CA LYS A 237 3.38 -4.60 -23.12
C LYS A 237 1.90 -4.22 -23.10
N LEU A 238 1.44 -3.49 -22.09
CA LEU A 238 0.02 -3.19 -21.92
C LEU A 238 -0.62 -2.45 -23.10
N ASP A 239 0.15 -1.64 -23.87
CA ASP A 239 -0.35 -0.82 -24.97
C ASP A 239 0.25 -1.18 -26.33
N THR A 240 1.18 -2.13 -26.37
CA THR A 240 1.89 -2.39 -27.61
C THR A 240 1.15 -3.40 -28.48
N THR A 241 0.93 -3.03 -29.75
CA THR A 241 0.74 -4.04 -30.79
C THR A 241 2.03 -4.86 -30.91
N PRO A 242 1.99 -6.12 -31.40
CA PRO A 242 3.18 -6.97 -31.47
C PRO A 242 4.39 -6.37 -32.18
N PHE A 243 4.22 -5.25 -32.90
CA PHE A 243 5.22 -4.61 -33.74
C PHE A 243 5.68 -3.22 -33.24
N ASP A 244 5.08 -2.68 -32.16
CA ASP A 244 5.44 -1.36 -31.66
C ASP A 244 6.61 -1.44 -30.68
N ASN A 245 7.46 -0.42 -30.69
CA ASN A 245 8.48 -0.26 -29.67
C ASN A 245 7.85 0.04 -28.31
N PRO A 246 8.44 -0.45 -27.21
CA PRO A 246 7.96 -0.13 -25.88
C PRO A 246 8.00 1.39 -25.66
N THR A 247 6.88 1.95 -25.22
CA THR A 247 6.72 3.40 -24.99
C THR A 247 6.85 3.80 -23.54
N LYS A 248 6.78 2.81 -22.62
CA LYS A 248 6.83 3.06 -21.17
C LYS A 248 8.26 3.33 -20.71
N ASN A 249 8.43 4.37 -19.91
CA ASN A 249 9.69 4.75 -19.29
C ASN A 249 9.78 4.17 -17.87
N PHE A 250 10.96 3.69 -17.47
CA PHE A 250 11.19 3.11 -16.16
C PHE A 250 12.32 3.83 -15.43
N SER A 251 12.01 4.30 -14.22
CA SER A 251 13.00 4.82 -13.27
C SER A 251 13.13 3.82 -12.12
N ILE A 252 14.27 3.11 -12.06
CA ILE A 252 14.51 2.04 -11.09
C ILE A 252 15.36 2.59 -9.95
N LEU A 253 14.76 2.73 -8.78
CA LEU A 253 15.36 3.33 -7.59
C LEU A 253 15.83 2.23 -6.63
N ASN A 254 16.67 1.34 -7.11
CA ASN A 254 17.40 0.35 -6.31
C ASN A 254 18.63 -0.13 -7.06
N ASP A 255 19.58 -0.66 -6.30
CA ASP A 255 20.79 -1.24 -6.87
C ASP A 255 20.45 -2.58 -7.55
N ILE A 256 20.85 -2.72 -8.80
CA ILE A 256 20.69 -3.93 -9.60
C ILE A 256 22.04 -4.30 -10.17
N GLN A 257 22.42 -5.55 -10.04
CA GLN A 257 23.75 -6.02 -10.49
C GLN A 257 23.66 -7.25 -11.40
N GLY A 258 24.77 -7.57 -12.04
CA GLY A 258 24.94 -8.77 -12.84
C GLY A 258 23.98 -8.87 -14.02
N ASP A 259 23.56 -10.11 -14.31
CA ASP A 259 22.72 -10.43 -15.48
C ASP A 259 21.36 -9.74 -15.46
N THR A 260 20.83 -9.49 -14.27
CA THR A 260 19.54 -8.76 -14.12
C THR A 260 19.68 -7.32 -14.62
N ARG A 261 20.80 -6.64 -14.33
CA ARG A 261 21.07 -5.31 -14.82
C ARG A 261 21.13 -5.27 -16.36
N GLU A 262 21.88 -6.21 -16.97
CA GLU A 262 21.96 -6.35 -18.43
C GLU A 262 20.59 -6.61 -19.06
N PHE A 263 19.80 -7.49 -18.44
CA PHE A 263 18.43 -7.77 -18.89
C PHE A 263 17.57 -6.51 -18.92
N VAL A 264 17.51 -5.75 -17.80
CA VAL A 264 16.68 -4.55 -17.72
C VAL A 264 17.16 -3.46 -18.69
N LEU A 265 18.47 -3.25 -18.81
CA LEU A 265 19.06 -2.27 -19.73
C LEU A 265 18.71 -2.54 -21.19
N ARG A 266 18.59 -3.82 -21.58
CA ARG A 266 18.32 -4.21 -22.98
C ARG A 266 16.85 -4.32 -23.32
N GLN A 267 16.00 -4.57 -22.34
CA GLN A 267 14.60 -4.92 -22.57
C GLN A 267 13.63 -3.76 -22.30
N PHE A 268 14.07 -2.75 -21.53
CA PHE A 268 13.21 -1.66 -21.11
C PHE A 268 13.79 -0.30 -21.46
N ASN A 269 12.94 0.68 -21.65
CA ASN A 269 13.35 2.06 -21.78
C ASN A 269 13.66 2.64 -20.39
N LEU A 270 14.93 2.58 -19.99
CA LEU A 270 15.35 2.99 -18.66
C LEU A 270 15.80 4.46 -18.67
N GLU A 271 15.24 5.24 -17.75
CA GLU A 271 15.69 6.60 -17.48
C GLU A 271 16.83 6.63 -16.46
N CYS A 272 16.73 5.80 -15.43
CA CYS A 272 17.80 5.66 -14.45
C CYS A 272 17.79 4.31 -13.74
N ILE A 273 18.97 3.94 -13.21
CA ILE A 273 19.14 2.97 -12.13
C ILE A 273 20.00 3.68 -11.08
N ALA A 274 19.47 3.87 -9.88
CA ALA A 274 20.16 4.66 -8.84
C ALA A 274 19.89 4.05 -7.43
N PRO A 275 20.77 4.31 -6.43
CA PRO A 275 20.51 3.92 -5.04
C PRO A 275 19.17 4.48 -4.57
N SER A 276 18.35 3.63 -3.96
CA SER A 276 16.91 3.87 -3.74
C SER A 276 16.61 5.15 -2.94
N ARG A 277 17.28 5.38 -1.81
CA ARG A 277 16.90 6.48 -0.91
C ARG A 277 17.28 7.86 -1.47
N SER A 278 18.53 8.07 -1.86
CA SER A 278 18.98 9.37 -2.36
C SER A 278 18.26 9.80 -3.63
N ALA A 279 18.04 8.87 -4.56
CA ALA A 279 17.32 9.14 -5.78
C ALA A 279 15.84 9.49 -5.54
N PHE A 280 15.22 8.88 -4.54
CA PHE A 280 13.85 9.20 -4.15
C PHE A 280 13.76 10.59 -3.49
N ASP A 281 14.75 10.97 -2.67
CA ASP A 281 14.85 12.31 -2.07
C ASP A 281 15.06 13.38 -3.15
N GLU A 282 15.85 13.10 -4.19
CA GLU A 282 16.03 14.01 -5.35
C GLU A 282 14.72 14.18 -6.13
N LEU A 283 13.99 13.11 -6.38
CA LEU A 283 12.66 13.17 -7.00
C LEU A 283 11.67 13.98 -6.15
N TYR A 284 11.65 13.76 -4.84
CA TYR A 284 10.83 14.54 -3.91
C TYR A 284 11.17 16.03 -3.97
N THR A 285 12.47 16.35 -4.00
CA THR A 285 12.95 17.72 -4.12
C THR A 285 12.51 18.36 -5.43
N ALA A 286 12.61 17.64 -6.54
CA ALA A 286 12.13 18.13 -7.85
C ALA A 286 10.62 18.42 -7.86
N CYS A 287 9.82 17.56 -7.19
CA CYS A 287 8.38 17.81 -7.00
C CYS A 287 8.12 19.05 -6.13
N ALA A 288 8.93 19.28 -5.10
CA ALA A 288 8.84 20.47 -4.26
C ALA A 288 9.19 21.75 -5.02
N GLU A 289 10.25 21.73 -5.83
CA GLU A 289 10.66 22.86 -6.66
C GLU A 289 9.62 23.23 -7.74
N LEU A 290 8.89 22.24 -8.25
CA LEU A 290 7.76 22.47 -9.16
C LEU A 290 6.49 22.93 -8.43
N GLY A 291 6.47 22.91 -7.09
CA GLY A 291 5.31 23.31 -6.29
C GLY A 291 4.11 22.36 -6.42
N ILE A 292 4.33 21.08 -6.79
CA ILE A 292 3.26 20.11 -7.04
C ILE A 292 2.93 19.22 -5.86
N LEU A 293 3.71 19.28 -4.77
CA LEU A 293 3.45 18.46 -3.59
C LEU A 293 2.06 18.71 -3.01
N ARG A 294 1.39 17.64 -2.58
CA ARG A 294 0.14 17.73 -1.82
C ARG A 294 0.38 18.46 -0.50
N LYS A 295 -0.58 19.27 -0.11
CA LYS A 295 -0.61 19.85 1.24
C LYS A 295 -1.06 18.75 2.20
N LEU A 296 -0.14 18.33 3.06
CA LEU A 296 -0.44 17.41 4.14
C LEU A 296 -0.95 18.18 5.35
N ALA A 297 -1.96 17.63 6.04
CA ALA A 297 -2.35 18.12 7.35
C ALA A 297 -1.31 17.71 8.40
N ASP A 298 -1.37 18.31 9.58
CA ASP A 298 -0.61 17.79 10.72
C ASP A 298 -1.04 16.34 11.00
N PRO A 299 -0.08 15.48 11.34
CA PRO A 299 -0.39 14.06 11.52
C PRO A 299 -1.42 13.87 12.64
N LEU A 300 -2.46 13.12 12.36
CA LEU A 300 -3.45 12.72 13.35
C LEU A 300 -2.82 11.81 14.41
N SER A 301 -3.35 11.83 15.63
CA SER A 301 -2.95 10.85 16.65
C SER A 301 -3.31 9.42 16.20
N ALA A 302 -2.66 8.41 16.78
CA ALA A 302 -2.94 7.02 16.46
C ALA A 302 -4.43 6.65 16.71
N GLY A 303 -5.03 7.19 17.76
CA GLY A 303 -6.45 7.00 18.06
C GLY A 303 -7.36 7.66 17.01
N ALA A 304 -7.05 8.89 16.63
CA ALA A 304 -7.77 9.62 15.57
C ALA A 304 -7.67 8.91 14.22
N THR A 305 -6.48 8.42 13.88
CA THR A 305 -6.23 7.67 12.65
C THR A 305 -7.05 6.37 12.61
N GLU A 306 -7.09 5.62 13.71
CA GLU A 306 -7.85 4.38 13.79
C GLU A 306 -9.37 4.61 13.65
N VAL A 307 -9.91 5.63 14.31
CA VAL A 307 -11.33 6.02 14.12
C VAL A 307 -11.60 6.35 12.65
N ARG A 308 -10.74 7.14 12.01
CA ARG A 308 -10.90 7.53 10.61
C ARG A 308 -10.87 6.32 9.67
N ILE A 309 -9.96 5.37 9.89
CA ILE A 309 -9.91 4.11 9.13
C ILE A 309 -11.25 3.36 9.22
N ARG A 310 -11.83 3.23 10.43
CA ARG A 310 -13.11 2.56 10.63
C ARG A 310 -14.26 3.27 9.92
N VAL A 311 -14.30 4.59 9.98
CA VAL A 311 -15.29 5.39 9.27
C VAL A 311 -15.19 5.20 7.75
N GLU A 312 -13.98 5.14 7.20
CA GLU A 312 -13.77 4.91 5.77
C GLU A 312 -14.13 3.49 5.32
N GLN A 313 -13.99 2.51 6.22
CA GLN A 313 -14.45 1.12 6.03
C GLN A 313 -15.95 0.93 6.24
N ASN A 314 -16.71 1.98 6.54
CA ASN A 314 -18.12 1.93 6.97
C ASN A 314 -18.36 1.11 8.25
N ASP A 315 -17.33 0.88 9.06
CA ASP A 315 -17.43 0.21 10.37
C ASP A 315 -17.71 1.25 11.46
N PHE A 316 -18.92 1.80 11.43
CA PHE A 316 -19.32 2.88 12.34
C PHE A 316 -19.46 2.41 13.78
N ASP A 317 -19.87 1.16 14.02
CA ASP A 317 -20.00 0.61 15.38
C ASP A 317 -18.63 0.59 16.10
N THR A 318 -17.58 0.14 15.41
CA THR A 318 -16.23 0.17 15.96
C THR A 318 -15.71 1.61 16.09
N ALA A 319 -16.01 2.51 15.13
CA ALA A 319 -15.64 3.91 15.22
C ALA A 319 -16.24 4.60 16.46
N PHE A 320 -17.52 4.38 16.75
CA PHE A 320 -18.16 4.88 17.98
C PHE A 320 -17.50 4.33 19.24
N THR A 321 -17.21 3.01 19.26
CA THR A 321 -16.55 2.36 20.41
C THR A 321 -15.16 2.95 20.68
N LEU A 322 -14.41 3.27 19.64
CA LEU A 322 -13.09 3.91 19.76
C LEU A 322 -13.21 5.34 20.28
N LEU A 323 -14.17 6.14 19.78
CA LEU A 323 -14.42 7.51 20.28
C LEU A 323 -14.86 7.48 21.75
N GLU A 324 -15.69 6.54 22.18
CA GLU A 324 -16.10 6.36 23.57
C GLU A 324 -14.91 6.07 24.51
N LYS A 325 -13.86 5.38 24.05
CA LYS A 325 -12.64 5.19 24.82
C LYS A 325 -11.85 6.50 25.07
N HIS A 326 -12.03 7.51 24.19
CA HIS A 326 -11.44 8.82 24.32
C HIS A 326 -12.41 9.86 24.87
N ALA A 327 -13.52 9.42 25.49
CA ALA A 327 -14.61 10.27 25.99
C ALA A 327 -14.17 11.37 26.97
N ALA A 328 -13.03 11.18 27.68
CA ALA A 328 -12.49 12.20 28.58
C ALA A 328 -12.06 13.51 27.90
N SER A 329 -11.79 13.45 26.58
CA SER A 329 -11.37 14.60 25.75
C SER A 329 -12.44 15.08 24.77
N LEU A 330 -13.62 14.42 24.74
CA LEU A 330 -14.68 14.68 23.75
C LEU A 330 -15.99 15.09 24.45
N ASP A 331 -16.87 15.81 23.73
CA ASP A 331 -18.23 16.05 24.18
C ASP A 331 -19.07 14.78 24.08
N THR A 332 -19.25 14.14 25.24
CA THR A 332 -19.99 12.86 25.35
C THR A 332 -21.50 13.01 25.04
N SER A 333 -22.06 14.19 25.24
CA SER A 333 -23.48 14.46 24.96
C SER A 333 -23.76 14.45 23.46
N GLU A 334 -22.96 15.20 22.71
CA GLU A 334 -23.05 15.21 21.24
C GLU A 334 -22.71 13.87 20.61
N LEU A 335 -21.69 13.15 21.14
CA LEU A 335 -21.34 11.82 20.66
C LEU A 335 -22.50 10.83 20.84
N SER A 336 -23.18 10.87 21.99
CA SER A 336 -24.37 10.06 22.26
C SER A 336 -25.52 10.38 21.33
N HIS A 337 -25.74 11.66 21.03
CA HIS A 337 -26.74 12.10 20.07
C HIS A 337 -26.40 11.61 18.64
N LEU A 338 -25.15 11.71 18.23
CA LEU A 338 -24.69 11.20 16.94
C LEU A 338 -24.87 9.68 16.81
N LYS A 339 -24.57 8.92 17.88
CA LYS A 339 -24.79 7.46 17.92
C LYS A 339 -26.27 7.11 17.81
N SER A 340 -27.13 7.89 18.43
CA SER A 340 -28.59 7.75 18.32
C SER A 340 -29.09 7.97 16.88
N ARG A 341 -28.58 9.00 16.20
CA ARG A 341 -28.86 9.27 14.77
C ARG A 341 -28.41 8.11 13.87
N TYR A 342 -27.23 7.56 14.12
CA TYR A 342 -26.72 6.39 13.38
C TYR A 342 -27.62 5.16 13.60
N THR A 343 -28.05 4.89 14.83
CA THR A 343 -28.96 3.79 15.15
C THR A 343 -30.30 3.92 14.41
N HIS A 344 -30.85 5.15 14.39
CA HIS A 344 -32.07 5.43 13.66
C HIS A 344 -31.92 5.27 12.14
N TRP A 345 -30.82 5.79 11.57
CA TRP A 345 -30.48 5.61 10.16
C TRP A 345 -30.40 4.11 9.81
N ARG A 346 -29.73 3.30 10.64
CA ARG A 346 -29.57 1.86 10.43
C ARG A 346 -30.93 1.15 10.43
N GLN A 347 -31.79 1.47 11.36
CA GLN A 347 -33.14 0.90 11.42
C GLN A 347 -33.96 1.24 10.16
N GLN A 348 -33.92 2.49 9.70
CA GLN A 348 -34.61 2.90 8.48
C GLN A 348 -34.05 2.23 7.22
N SER A 349 -32.75 2.07 7.16
CA SER A 349 -32.05 1.37 6.05
C SER A 349 -32.44 -0.11 6.01
N GLU A 350 -32.42 -0.80 7.15
CA GLU A 350 -32.81 -2.21 7.26
C GLU A 350 -34.29 -2.46 6.95
N GLN A 351 -35.16 -1.51 7.23
CA GLN A 351 -36.60 -1.60 6.99
C GLN A 351 -37.05 -1.11 5.61
N GLY A 352 -36.15 -0.50 4.83
CA GLY A 352 -36.48 0.05 3.51
C GLY A 352 -37.48 1.22 3.55
N LEU A 353 -37.56 1.94 4.68
CA LEU A 353 -38.61 2.93 4.96
C LEU A 353 -38.31 4.33 4.41
N ALA A 354 -37.11 4.60 3.93
CA ALA A 354 -36.71 5.92 3.43
C ALA A 354 -36.23 5.88 2.01
N LEU A 355 -36.31 7.02 1.30
CA LEU A 355 -35.71 7.17 -0.04
C LEU A 355 -34.18 7.01 0.05
N THR A 356 -33.59 6.29 -0.87
CA THR A 356 -32.15 5.99 -0.91
C THR A 356 -31.27 7.24 -0.81
N ASN A 357 -31.67 8.33 -1.48
CA ASN A 357 -30.96 9.62 -1.43
C ASN A 357 -30.95 10.27 -0.04
N GLU A 358 -32.04 10.18 0.72
CA GLU A 358 -32.11 10.77 2.08
C GLU A 358 -31.25 9.98 3.06
N LEU A 359 -31.24 8.65 2.96
CA LEU A 359 -30.39 7.77 3.75
C LEU A 359 -28.91 8.01 3.47
N GLU A 360 -28.56 8.21 2.21
CA GLU A 360 -27.17 8.51 1.81
C GLU A 360 -26.69 9.85 2.33
N VAL A 361 -27.54 10.89 2.26
CA VAL A 361 -27.23 12.22 2.81
C VAL A 361 -27.02 12.15 4.33
N GLU A 362 -27.88 11.44 5.04
CA GLU A 362 -27.76 11.32 6.50
C GLU A 362 -26.53 10.51 6.91
N LEU A 363 -26.21 9.41 6.19
CA LEU A 363 -24.99 8.65 6.42
C LEU A 363 -23.73 9.50 6.21
N ASN A 364 -23.72 10.33 5.17
CA ASN A 364 -22.59 11.24 4.90
C ASN A 364 -22.44 12.30 6.00
N ARG A 365 -23.54 12.79 6.57
CA ARG A 365 -23.50 13.71 7.73
C ARG A 365 -22.94 13.03 8.97
N ILE A 366 -23.34 11.78 9.25
CA ILE A 366 -22.82 10.98 10.36
C ILE A 366 -21.33 10.72 10.16
N ARG A 367 -20.91 10.34 8.95
CA ARG A 367 -19.50 10.16 8.60
C ARG A 367 -18.67 11.40 8.85
N TYR A 368 -19.14 12.56 8.35
CA TYR A 368 -18.45 13.84 8.56
C TYR A 368 -18.31 14.19 10.03
N ALA A 369 -19.36 14.01 10.82
CA ALA A 369 -19.34 14.28 12.25
C ALA A 369 -18.33 13.37 12.98
N LEU A 370 -18.31 12.07 12.69
CA LEU A 370 -17.33 11.14 13.26
C LEU A 370 -15.88 11.54 12.94
N LEU A 371 -15.61 11.96 11.71
CA LEU A 371 -14.28 12.46 11.32
C LEU A 371 -13.90 13.75 12.06
N THR A 372 -14.86 14.62 12.32
CA THR A 372 -14.65 15.84 13.10
C THR A 372 -14.31 15.52 14.56
N TYR A 373 -15.00 14.55 15.16
CA TYR A 373 -14.67 14.06 16.51
C TYR A 373 -13.31 13.38 16.57
N ALA A 374 -12.98 12.56 15.58
CA ALA A 374 -11.67 11.91 15.49
C ALA A 374 -10.53 12.95 15.55
N ALA A 375 -10.68 14.09 14.84
CA ALA A 375 -9.67 15.15 14.84
C ALA A 375 -9.46 15.83 16.19
N GLN A 376 -10.37 15.68 17.14
CA GLN A 376 -10.27 16.24 18.50
C GLN A 376 -9.53 15.31 19.48
N ILE A 377 -9.23 14.07 19.10
CA ILE A 377 -8.45 13.13 19.93
C ILE A 377 -7.01 13.65 20.03
N PRO A 378 -6.50 13.92 21.25
CA PRO A 378 -5.15 14.45 21.44
C PRO A 378 -4.07 13.46 20.97
N GLN A 379 -2.89 14.00 20.65
CA GLN A 379 -1.72 13.22 20.23
C GLN A 379 -1.15 12.37 21.36
#